data_e918356842a63ae733f4e465aa4b06ef
#
_entry.id   e918356842a63ae733f4e465aa4b06ef
#
_cell.length_a   1.000
_cell.length_b   1.000
_cell.length_c   1.000
_cell.angle_alpha   90.00
_cell.angle_beta   90.00
_cell.angle_gamma   90.00
#
_symmetry.space_group_name_H-M   'P 1'
#
loop_
_entity.id
_entity.type
_entity.pdbx_description
1 polymer ?
#
loop_
_entity_poly.entity_id
_entity_poly.type
_entity_poly.pdbx_seq_one_letter_code
_entity_poly.pdbx_strand_id
1 'polypeptide(L)'
;MYVAAGGEVGLLRLARAWHVRVMADHVVSHAFSHGFHPQHSERLAAYWAEALGGPTTYSDAYGDETSVVRTHSGNGPHEEMDRRAVACFDQALTDVGLSENDPVRAALHDYFTWATTALNRYHRSADDVPDGLRVPQWSWDGLQP
;
A
#
# COMPACT_ATOMS: atom_id res chain seq x y z
N MET A 1 2.34 13.93 6.62
CA MET A 1 1.41 12.99 5.95
C MET A 1 0.67 12.08 6.94
N TYR A 2 1.37 11.36 7.81
CA TYR A 2 0.76 10.40 8.76
C TYR A 2 -0.38 10.99 9.59
N VAL A 3 -0.15 12.13 10.26
CA VAL A 3 -1.19 12.79 11.09
C VAL A 3 -2.37 13.27 10.23
N ALA A 4 -2.07 13.84 9.06
CA ALA A 4 -3.08 14.34 8.13
C ALA A 4 -3.97 13.21 7.56
N ALA A 5 -3.41 12.02 7.40
CA ALA A 5 -4.15 10.82 6.98
C ALA A 5 -5.02 10.21 8.11
N GLY A 6 -5.07 10.83 9.27
CA GLY A 6 -5.85 10.38 10.43
C GLY A 6 -5.10 9.48 11.40
N GLY A 7 -3.78 9.41 11.28
CA GLY A 7 -2.93 8.58 12.16
C GLY A 7 -3.24 7.09 12.02
N GLU A 8 -2.94 6.32 13.06
CA GLU A 8 -3.14 4.87 13.09
C GLU A 8 -4.60 4.48 12.82
N VAL A 9 -5.54 5.14 13.48
CA VAL A 9 -6.99 4.85 13.33
C VAL A 9 -7.48 5.15 11.92
N GLY A 10 -7.09 6.29 11.34
CA GLY A 10 -7.47 6.69 10.00
C GLY A 10 -6.91 5.74 8.93
N LEU A 11 -5.66 5.37 9.06
CA LEU A 11 -5.01 4.45 8.12
C LEU A 11 -5.57 3.01 8.24
N LEU A 12 -5.93 2.57 9.43
CA LEU A 12 -6.57 1.26 9.60
C LEU A 12 -7.97 1.24 8.95
N ARG A 13 -8.75 2.29 9.12
CA ARG A 13 -10.04 2.44 8.43
C ARG A 13 -9.87 2.41 6.91
N LEU A 14 -8.88 3.11 6.38
CA LEU A 14 -8.56 3.13 4.96
C LEU A 14 -8.13 1.75 4.45
N ALA A 15 -7.26 1.06 5.18
CA ALA A 15 -6.80 -0.28 4.82
C ALA A 15 -7.97 -1.28 4.76
N ARG A 16 -8.87 -1.23 5.73
CA ARG A 16 -10.08 -2.07 5.74
C ARG A 16 -11.02 -1.74 4.58
N ALA A 17 -11.23 -0.46 4.28
CA ALA A 17 -12.06 -0.03 3.16
C ALA A 17 -11.47 -0.48 1.82
N TRP A 18 -10.16 -0.34 1.64
CA TRP A 18 -9.46 -0.82 0.44
C TRP A 18 -9.58 -2.34 0.29
N HIS A 19 -9.39 -3.09 1.36
CA HIS A 19 -9.52 -4.56 1.35
C HIS A 19 -10.93 -5.00 0.90
N VAL A 20 -11.98 -4.35 1.39
CA VAL A 20 -13.37 -4.63 0.96
C VAL A 20 -13.52 -4.39 -0.54
N ARG A 21 -12.99 -3.30 -1.07
CA ARG A 21 -13.06 -2.98 -2.50
C ARG A 21 -12.28 -3.97 -3.36
N VAL A 22 -11.08 -4.33 -2.92
CA VAL A 22 -10.22 -5.31 -3.62
C VAL A 22 -10.89 -6.69 -3.68
N MET A 23 -11.46 -7.16 -2.58
CA MET A 23 -12.13 -8.48 -2.56
C MET A 23 -13.40 -8.51 -3.41
N ALA A 24 -14.01 -7.38 -3.69
CA ALA A 24 -15.14 -7.23 -4.59
C ALA A 24 -14.75 -7.09 -6.07
N ASP A 25 -13.48 -6.83 -6.38
CA ASP A 25 -12.96 -6.70 -7.74
C ASP A 25 -12.47 -8.07 -8.24
N HIS A 26 -13.01 -8.53 -9.36
CA HIS A 26 -12.71 -9.86 -9.90
C HIS A 26 -11.28 -10.03 -10.44
N VAL A 27 -10.56 -8.93 -10.71
CA VAL A 27 -9.15 -8.97 -11.13
C VAL A 27 -8.22 -8.88 -9.93
N VAL A 28 -8.38 -7.84 -9.10
CA VAL A 28 -7.47 -7.59 -7.97
C VAL A 28 -7.59 -8.68 -6.90
N SER A 29 -8.77 -9.25 -6.70
CA SER A 29 -8.99 -10.34 -5.73
C SER A 29 -8.11 -11.56 -6.02
N HIS A 30 -7.66 -11.76 -7.24
CA HIS A 30 -6.71 -12.83 -7.58
C HIS A 30 -5.38 -12.74 -6.82
N ALA A 31 -4.95 -11.55 -6.44
CA ALA A 31 -3.77 -11.35 -5.60
C ALA A 31 -3.90 -12.05 -4.23
N PHE A 32 -5.14 -12.31 -3.79
CA PHE A 32 -5.46 -12.98 -2.53
C PHE A 32 -6.06 -14.38 -2.75
N SER A 33 -5.89 -14.98 -3.92
CA SER A 33 -6.48 -16.30 -4.27
C SER A 33 -5.99 -17.44 -3.37
N HIS A 34 -4.79 -17.30 -2.78
CA HIS A 34 -4.23 -18.26 -1.80
C HIS A 34 -4.50 -17.85 -0.35
N GLY A 35 -5.38 -16.88 -0.12
CA GLY A 35 -5.70 -16.34 1.19
C GLY A 35 -4.83 -15.13 1.55
N PHE A 36 -5.03 -14.63 2.76
CA PHE A 36 -4.29 -13.50 3.31
C PHE A 36 -4.15 -13.67 4.82
N HIS A 37 -3.17 -12.98 5.40
CA HIS A 37 -2.94 -13.01 6.84
C HIS A 37 -4.17 -12.49 7.59
N PRO A 38 -4.58 -13.10 8.74
CA PRO A 38 -5.75 -12.62 9.52
C PRO A 38 -5.66 -11.16 9.94
N GLN A 39 -4.44 -10.64 10.10
CA GLN A 39 -4.16 -9.24 10.42
C GLN A 39 -3.68 -8.43 9.20
N HIS A 40 -4.11 -8.79 8.00
CA HIS A 40 -3.65 -8.14 6.77
C HIS A 40 -3.89 -6.63 6.79
N SER A 41 -5.08 -6.17 7.18
CA SER A 41 -5.39 -4.74 7.22
C SER A 41 -4.57 -3.98 8.26
N GLU A 42 -4.35 -4.57 9.43
CA GLU A 42 -3.51 -4.00 10.49
C GLU A 42 -2.05 -3.87 10.05
N ARG A 43 -1.52 -4.90 9.40
CA ARG A 43 -0.14 -4.91 8.87
C ARG A 43 0.02 -3.88 7.76
N LEU A 44 -0.94 -3.80 6.85
CA LEU A 44 -0.95 -2.83 5.76
C LEU A 44 -1.03 -1.39 6.28
N ALA A 45 -1.91 -1.13 7.26
CA ALA A 45 -2.02 0.19 7.88
C ALA A 45 -0.73 0.60 8.60
N ALA A 46 -0.06 -0.33 9.28
CA ALA A 46 1.23 -0.08 9.92
C ALA A 46 2.34 0.22 8.89
N TYR A 47 2.34 -0.48 7.76
CA TYR A 47 3.26 -0.21 6.65
C TYR A 47 3.05 1.19 6.07
N TRP A 48 1.79 1.56 5.78
CA TRP A 48 1.48 2.91 5.29
C TRP A 48 1.83 3.98 6.32
N ALA A 49 1.58 3.72 7.61
CA ALA A 49 1.93 4.66 8.68
C ALA A 49 3.44 4.97 8.66
N GLU A 50 4.26 3.94 8.59
CA GLU A 50 5.73 4.10 8.53
C GLU A 50 6.17 4.84 7.27
N ALA A 51 5.62 4.46 6.10
CA ALA A 51 5.93 5.11 4.83
C ALA A 51 5.55 6.61 4.81
N LEU A 52 4.49 6.99 5.53
CA LEU A 52 3.98 8.37 5.59
C LEU A 52 4.57 9.20 6.74
N GLY A 53 5.64 8.73 7.37
CA GLY A 53 6.35 9.45 8.43
C GLY A 53 5.79 9.22 9.85
N GLY A 54 5.01 8.18 10.04
CA GLY A 54 4.53 7.72 11.35
C GLY A 54 5.49 6.76 12.06
N PRO A 55 4.98 5.99 13.04
CA PRO A 55 5.82 5.04 13.79
C PRO A 55 6.39 3.94 12.92
N THR A 56 7.56 3.42 13.30
CA THR A 56 8.26 2.31 12.62
C THR A 56 7.73 0.93 13.03
N THR A 57 6.48 0.85 13.44
CA THR A 57 5.84 -0.36 13.95
C THR A 57 5.93 -1.52 12.97
N TYR A 58 5.81 -1.27 11.66
CA TYR A 58 5.89 -2.32 10.68
C TYR A 58 7.27 -2.98 10.68
N SER A 59 8.34 -2.20 10.54
CA SER A 59 9.73 -2.69 10.54
C SER A 59 10.13 -3.30 11.89
N ASP A 60 9.60 -2.81 12.98
CA ASP A 60 9.93 -3.27 14.33
C ASP A 60 9.23 -4.57 14.73
N ALA A 61 7.99 -4.81 14.24
CA ALA A 61 7.14 -5.88 14.74
C ALA A 61 6.57 -6.83 13.68
N TYR A 62 6.47 -6.43 12.41
CA TYR A 62 5.75 -7.21 11.40
C TYR A 62 6.64 -7.78 10.30
N GLY A 63 7.62 -7.04 9.80
CA GLY A 63 8.49 -7.49 8.72
C GLY A 63 9.44 -6.41 8.21
N ASP A 64 10.09 -6.67 7.10
CA ASP A 64 11.01 -5.73 6.45
C ASP A 64 10.59 -5.44 5.00
N GLU A 65 11.12 -4.36 4.45
CA GLU A 65 10.82 -3.93 3.08
C GLU A 65 11.25 -4.96 2.03
N THR A 66 12.37 -5.63 2.24
CA THR A 66 12.84 -6.69 1.32
C THR A 66 11.78 -7.79 1.19
N SER A 67 11.20 -8.23 2.29
CA SER A 67 10.14 -9.26 2.30
C SER A 67 8.86 -8.75 1.62
N VAL A 68 8.48 -7.49 1.85
CA VAL A 68 7.33 -6.88 1.16
C VAL A 68 7.54 -6.88 -0.34
N VAL A 69 8.69 -6.42 -0.81
CA VAL A 69 9.00 -6.37 -2.25
C VAL A 69 9.06 -7.77 -2.85
N ARG A 70 9.66 -8.74 -2.17
CA ARG A 70 9.70 -10.14 -2.62
C ARG A 70 8.30 -10.74 -2.81
N THR A 71 7.39 -10.45 -1.88
CA THR A 71 5.99 -10.92 -1.98
C THR A 71 5.29 -10.41 -3.24
N HIS A 72 5.65 -9.21 -3.72
CA HIS A 72 5.09 -8.61 -4.93
C HIS A 72 5.89 -8.92 -6.20
N SER A 73 6.98 -9.69 -6.10
CA SER A 73 7.92 -9.91 -7.20
C SER A 73 7.70 -11.26 -7.88
N GLY A 74 8.24 -11.41 -9.09
CA GLY A 74 8.25 -12.68 -9.83
C GLY A 74 6.91 -13.08 -10.48
N ASN A 75 5.92 -12.18 -10.50
CA ASN A 75 4.59 -12.46 -11.05
C ASN A 75 4.40 -11.94 -12.48
N GLY A 76 5.45 -11.44 -13.11
CA GLY A 76 5.38 -10.76 -14.40
C GLY A 76 4.71 -9.39 -14.32
N PRO A 77 4.57 -8.69 -15.45
CA PRO A 77 3.84 -7.43 -15.50
C PRO A 77 2.33 -7.69 -15.34
N HIS A 78 1.65 -6.86 -14.53
CA HIS A 78 0.20 -6.94 -14.29
C HIS A 78 -0.42 -5.54 -14.19
N GLU A 79 -0.25 -4.77 -15.26
CA GLU A 79 -0.67 -3.37 -15.33
C GLU A 79 -2.16 -3.17 -15.10
N GLU A 80 -3.02 -4.09 -15.58
CA GLU A 80 -4.46 -4.00 -15.33
C GLU A 80 -4.79 -4.19 -13.86
N MET A 81 -4.17 -5.16 -13.20
CA MET A 81 -4.35 -5.39 -11.76
C MET A 81 -3.90 -4.17 -10.97
N ASP A 82 -2.76 -3.59 -11.30
CA ASP A 82 -2.21 -2.40 -10.64
C ASP A 82 -3.17 -1.20 -10.80
N ARG A 83 -3.66 -0.95 -12.00
CA ARG A 83 -4.62 0.12 -12.27
C ARG A 83 -5.91 -0.06 -11.48
N ARG A 84 -6.43 -1.28 -11.40
CA ARG A 84 -7.63 -1.61 -10.63
C ARG A 84 -7.41 -1.51 -9.13
N ALA A 85 -6.23 -1.89 -8.63
CA ALA A 85 -5.86 -1.70 -7.22
C ALA A 85 -5.88 -0.22 -6.83
N VAL A 86 -5.36 0.66 -7.69
CA VAL A 86 -5.43 2.12 -7.52
C VAL A 86 -6.87 2.61 -7.55
N ALA A 87 -7.69 2.14 -8.49
CA ALA A 87 -9.11 2.51 -8.55
C ALA A 87 -9.87 2.08 -7.28
N CYS A 88 -9.60 0.89 -6.75
CA CYS A 88 -10.13 0.43 -5.47
C CYS A 88 -9.69 1.35 -4.31
N PHE A 89 -8.45 1.82 -4.35
CA PHE A 89 -7.93 2.76 -3.35
C PHE A 89 -8.66 4.10 -3.41
N ASP A 90 -8.89 4.65 -4.58
CA ASP A 90 -9.65 5.89 -4.76
C ASP A 90 -11.08 5.76 -4.22
N GLN A 91 -11.72 4.62 -4.46
CA GLN A 91 -13.04 4.32 -3.88
C GLN A 91 -12.98 4.23 -2.35
N ALA A 92 -11.94 3.60 -1.81
CA ALA A 92 -11.72 3.53 -0.37
C ALA A 92 -11.51 4.91 0.27
N LEU A 93 -10.80 5.81 -0.40
CA LEU A 93 -10.66 7.21 0.04
C LEU A 93 -12.02 7.91 0.17
N THR A 94 -12.91 7.66 -0.78
CA THR A 94 -14.30 8.15 -0.70
C THR A 94 -15.07 7.50 0.45
N ASP A 95 -14.92 6.19 0.63
CA ASP A 95 -15.61 5.44 1.70
C ASP A 95 -15.24 5.93 3.10
N VAL A 96 -14.01 6.39 3.30
CA VAL A 96 -13.56 6.96 4.59
C VAL A 96 -13.84 8.45 4.74
N GLY A 97 -14.49 9.08 3.75
CA GLY A 97 -14.97 10.45 3.83
C GLY A 97 -14.00 11.52 3.35
N LEU A 98 -12.93 11.16 2.63
CA LEU A 98 -12.04 12.14 2.01
C LEU A 98 -12.64 12.64 0.69
N SER A 99 -12.97 13.93 0.62
CA SER A 99 -13.52 14.55 -0.58
C SER A 99 -12.49 14.70 -1.69
N GLU A 100 -12.95 14.84 -2.94
CA GLU A 100 -12.07 15.00 -4.11
C GLU A 100 -11.17 16.24 -4.04
N ASN A 101 -11.60 17.27 -3.31
CA ASN A 101 -10.83 18.50 -3.15
C ASN A 101 -9.90 18.49 -1.94
N ASP A 102 -9.85 17.39 -1.18
CA ASP A 102 -8.99 17.28 -0.01
C ASP A 102 -7.54 17.05 -0.46
N PRO A 103 -6.58 17.90 -0.07
CA PRO A 103 -5.17 17.72 -0.44
C PRO A 103 -4.59 16.41 0.12
N VAL A 104 -5.12 15.90 1.22
CA VAL A 104 -4.72 14.59 1.78
C VAL A 104 -5.09 13.48 0.81
N ARG A 105 -6.28 13.55 0.20
CA ARG A 105 -6.72 12.56 -0.79
C ARG A 105 -5.77 12.50 -1.98
N ALA A 106 -5.42 13.64 -2.56
CA ALA A 106 -4.50 13.71 -3.69
C ALA A 106 -3.12 13.12 -3.32
N ALA A 107 -2.58 13.48 -2.17
CA ALA A 107 -1.29 12.99 -1.72
C ALA A 107 -1.28 11.48 -1.43
N LEU A 108 -2.36 10.93 -0.88
CA LEU A 108 -2.52 9.48 -0.67
C LEU A 108 -2.67 8.72 -2.00
N HIS A 109 -3.43 9.28 -2.95
CA HIS A 109 -3.53 8.72 -4.31
C HIS A 109 -2.16 8.63 -4.98
N ASP A 110 -1.38 9.70 -4.94
CA ASP A 110 -0.04 9.75 -5.53
C ASP A 110 0.90 8.75 -4.88
N TYR A 111 0.88 8.67 -3.56
CA TYR A 111 1.64 7.67 -2.80
C TYR A 111 1.29 6.24 -3.24
N PHE A 112 0.01 5.90 -3.23
CA PHE A 112 -0.43 4.54 -3.54
C PHE A 112 -0.12 4.15 -4.99
N THR A 113 -0.32 5.07 -5.93
CA THR A 113 0.02 4.87 -7.35
C THR A 113 1.51 4.58 -7.52
N TRP A 114 2.36 5.40 -6.90
CA TRP A 114 3.79 5.19 -6.90
C TRP A 114 4.18 3.86 -6.25
N ALA A 115 3.66 3.57 -5.06
CA ALA A 115 3.97 2.36 -4.29
C ALA A 115 3.60 1.08 -5.04
N THR A 116 2.45 1.06 -5.69
CA THR A 116 1.99 -0.08 -6.50
C THR A 116 2.99 -0.40 -7.61
N THR A 117 3.47 0.62 -8.33
CA THR A 117 4.50 0.47 -9.37
C THR A 117 5.85 0.08 -8.77
N ALA A 118 6.26 0.71 -7.68
CA ALA A 118 7.55 0.48 -7.04
C ALA A 118 7.69 -0.94 -6.47
N LEU A 119 6.61 -1.49 -5.89
CA LEU A 119 6.59 -2.85 -5.36
C LEU A 119 6.71 -3.91 -6.46
N ASN A 120 6.27 -3.61 -7.67
CA ASN A 120 6.30 -4.53 -8.80
C ASN A 120 7.56 -4.40 -9.68
N ARG A 121 8.57 -3.64 -9.26
CA ARG A 121 9.77 -3.38 -10.08
C ARG A 121 10.62 -4.61 -10.38
N TYR A 122 10.54 -5.65 -9.56
CA TYR A 122 11.24 -6.93 -9.77
C TYR A 122 10.27 -8.00 -10.30
N HIS A 123 9.53 -7.67 -11.36
CA HIS A 123 8.47 -8.53 -11.90
C HIS A 123 8.96 -9.87 -12.45
N ARG A 124 10.26 -10.00 -12.77
CA ARG A 124 10.85 -11.23 -13.33
C ARG A 124 11.11 -12.30 -12.28
N SER A 125 11.72 -11.92 -11.16
CA SER A 125 12.06 -12.85 -10.09
C SER A 125 12.16 -12.17 -8.74
N ALA A 126 11.66 -12.83 -7.71
CA ALA A 126 11.88 -12.44 -6.32
C ALA A 126 13.35 -12.53 -5.90
N ASP A 127 14.14 -13.36 -6.59
CA ASP A 127 15.58 -13.50 -6.33
C ASP A 127 16.38 -12.26 -6.72
N ASP A 128 15.82 -11.40 -7.58
CA ASP A 128 16.44 -10.14 -7.97
C ASP A 128 16.33 -9.05 -6.89
N VAL A 129 15.51 -9.27 -5.85
CA VAL A 129 15.28 -8.29 -4.78
C VAL A 129 16.46 -8.29 -3.82
N PRO A 130 17.16 -7.14 -3.65
CA PRO A 130 18.30 -7.06 -2.74
C PRO A 130 17.87 -7.17 -1.27
N ASP A 131 18.77 -7.62 -0.42
CA ASP A 131 18.61 -7.56 1.02
C ASP A 131 18.76 -6.14 1.56
N GLY A 132 18.23 -5.90 2.75
CA GLY A 132 18.45 -4.65 3.49
C GLY A 132 17.69 -3.43 2.97
N LEU A 133 16.64 -3.64 2.19
CA LEU A 133 15.76 -2.55 1.77
C LEU A 133 15.07 -1.92 2.99
N ARG A 134 14.85 -0.62 2.91
CA ARG A 134 14.10 0.14 3.92
C ARG A 134 12.76 0.59 3.36
N VAL A 135 11.76 0.69 4.23
CA VAL A 135 10.45 1.25 3.86
C VAL A 135 10.65 2.66 3.31
N PRO A 136 10.26 2.90 2.06
CA PRO A 136 10.39 4.21 1.43
C PRO A 136 9.58 5.26 2.20
N GLN A 137 10.14 6.46 2.34
CA GLN A 137 9.47 7.57 3.02
C GLN A 137 8.81 8.49 2.01
N TRP A 138 7.55 8.79 2.23
CA TRP A 138 6.75 9.67 1.39
C TRP A 138 6.21 10.87 2.18
N SER A 139 6.38 12.06 1.63
CA SER A 139 5.86 13.29 2.21
C SER A 139 4.92 14.01 1.26
N TRP A 140 4.51 15.23 1.62
CA TRP A 140 3.73 16.11 0.75
C TRP A 140 4.45 16.45 -0.56
N ASP A 141 5.77 16.38 -0.58
CA ASP A 141 6.63 16.65 -1.74
C ASP A 141 6.98 15.36 -2.53
N GLY A 142 6.35 14.24 -2.20
CA GLY A 142 6.58 12.95 -2.84
C GLY A 142 7.61 12.08 -2.11
N LEU A 143 8.28 11.20 -2.88
CA LEU A 143 9.28 10.27 -2.36
C LEU A 143 10.48 11.04 -1.79
N GLN A 144 10.86 10.68 -0.57
CA GLN A 144 12.01 11.26 0.11
C GLN A 144 13.30 10.48 -0.18
N PRO A 145 14.44 11.15 -0.27
CA PRO A 145 15.73 10.51 -0.49
C PRO A 145 16.16 9.57 0.65
#